data_e0d04693c6cfea86773a6d5b5a079721
#
_entry.id   e0d04693c6cfea86773a6d5b5a079721
#
_cell.length_a   1.000
_cell.length_b   1.000
_cell.length_c   1.000
_cell.angle_alpha   90.00
_cell.angle_beta   90.00
_cell.angle_gamma   90.00
#
_symmetry.space_group_name_H-M   'P 1'
#
loop_
_entity.id
_entity.type
_entity.pdbx_description
1 polymer ?
#
loop_
_entity_poly.entity_id
_entity_poly.type
_entity_poly.pdbx_seq_one_letter_code
_entity_poly.pdbx_strand_id
1 'polypeptide(L)'
;MNARDVGWGAAGALGLGLLLHGHLGLMAGLRRRPAPSAKPFEPPSVTVIRPIRGLDVEAGQNVRALLDLDYPGEWEVLFVFDSEDDPAFLPTREEVRRHPTRAKRVELLVAGEPPEGLTGKLNAMQVGVARSRCTLVAFSDSDTRPAPGVLTALVGALLEDARTGATFAPIYVAGEAPLSGDVGYGLLVNAWYGASVARAAEADGAMPFIMGQLMVFRREALAAIGGVGCAAGQFVDDMYLGRRLHEAGWKNRVVHVPLRIVTGQLELRAFLRIFRRWILFSETGLPWAFVRPNWVRGLVGWLAWGGLATAVAKRAWGRAALATLPIGFSVWSQLQLQRAYHGPRVAPRHFWVPAVMPLLVAGVALSGRLSRQVDWRGRNYRLDAKARLGDASLARISR
;
A
#
# COMPACT_ATOMS: atom_id res chain seq x y z
N MET A 1 -2.03 -30.61 37.76
CA MET A 1 -1.60 -29.62 36.75
C MET A 1 -0.60 -28.70 37.43
N ASN A 2 0.61 -28.61 36.93
CA ASN A 2 1.68 -27.81 37.55
C ASN A 2 1.42 -26.33 37.28
N ALA A 3 1.78 -25.40 38.18
CA ALA A 3 1.59 -23.95 38.02
C ALA A 3 2.16 -23.40 36.70
N ARG A 4 3.25 -24.00 36.20
CA ARG A 4 3.82 -23.71 34.86
C ARG A 4 2.89 -24.09 33.73
N ASP A 5 2.11 -25.20 33.85
CA ASP A 5 1.17 -25.64 32.80
C ASP A 5 -0.03 -24.69 32.71
N VAL A 6 -0.48 -24.22 33.86
CA VAL A 6 -1.55 -23.18 33.96
C VAL A 6 -1.08 -21.89 33.27
N GLY A 7 0.16 -21.45 33.54
CA GLY A 7 0.73 -20.24 32.97
C GLY A 7 0.84 -20.33 31.43
N TRP A 8 1.30 -21.46 30.89
CA TRP A 8 1.37 -21.67 29.43
C TRP A 8 -0.02 -21.73 28.79
N GLY A 9 -0.98 -22.38 29.43
CA GLY A 9 -2.37 -22.41 28.95
C GLY A 9 -3.00 -21.02 28.92
N ALA A 10 -2.80 -20.22 29.99
CA ALA A 10 -3.30 -18.86 30.06
C ALA A 10 -2.67 -17.93 29.00
N ALA A 11 -1.35 -18.02 28.79
CA ALA A 11 -0.66 -17.24 27.75
C ALA A 11 -1.14 -17.60 26.35
N GLY A 12 -1.34 -18.89 26.09
CA GLY A 12 -1.88 -19.37 24.79
C GLY A 12 -3.32 -18.89 24.56
N ALA A 13 -4.18 -18.97 25.58
CA ALA A 13 -5.57 -18.50 25.51
C ALA A 13 -5.64 -16.98 25.30
N LEU A 14 -4.81 -16.19 26.01
CA LEU A 14 -4.71 -14.74 25.81
C LEU A 14 -4.25 -14.41 24.38
N GLY A 15 -3.20 -15.06 23.88
CA GLY A 15 -2.70 -14.85 22.53
C GLY A 15 -3.75 -15.16 21.49
N LEU A 16 -4.47 -16.29 21.62
CA LEU A 16 -5.57 -16.66 20.72
C LEU A 16 -6.72 -15.63 20.80
N GLY A 17 -7.09 -15.18 21.99
CA GLY A 17 -8.10 -14.15 22.21
C GLY A 17 -7.75 -12.82 21.52
N LEU A 18 -6.48 -12.38 21.60
CA LEU A 18 -5.99 -11.19 20.93
C LEU A 18 -6.04 -11.32 19.40
N LEU A 19 -5.65 -12.48 18.86
CA LEU A 19 -5.73 -12.76 17.43
C LEU A 19 -7.19 -12.81 16.95
N LEU A 20 -8.08 -13.45 17.70
CA LEU A 20 -9.51 -13.52 17.39
C LEU A 20 -10.15 -12.13 17.41
N HIS A 21 -9.91 -11.34 18.46
CA HIS A 21 -10.38 -9.96 18.54
C HIS A 21 -9.90 -9.13 17.33
N GLY A 22 -8.61 -9.26 16.99
CA GLY A 22 -8.04 -8.61 15.80
C GLY A 22 -8.74 -9.04 14.52
N HIS A 23 -8.95 -10.35 14.34
CA HIS A 23 -9.63 -10.90 13.15
C HIS A 23 -11.06 -10.39 13.03
N LEU A 24 -11.84 -10.46 14.11
CA LEU A 24 -13.23 -9.99 14.11
C LEU A 24 -13.32 -8.49 13.78
N GLY A 25 -12.42 -7.67 14.34
CA GLY A 25 -12.35 -6.25 14.00
C GLY A 25 -12.04 -5.96 12.54
N LEU A 26 -11.09 -6.71 11.94
CA LEU A 26 -10.76 -6.57 10.51
C LEU A 26 -11.93 -7.03 9.63
N MET A 27 -12.56 -8.16 9.94
CA MET A 27 -13.73 -8.65 9.20
C MET A 27 -14.92 -7.70 9.32
N ALA A 28 -15.15 -7.10 10.48
CA ALA A 28 -16.18 -6.10 10.67
C ALA A 28 -15.91 -4.83 9.83
N GLY A 29 -14.65 -4.39 9.74
CA GLY A 29 -14.23 -3.29 8.86
C GLY A 29 -14.53 -3.62 7.39
N LEU A 30 -14.14 -4.81 6.93
CA LEU A 30 -14.39 -5.26 5.56
C LEU A 30 -15.88 -5.32 5.20
N ARG A 31 -16.75 -5.69 6.15
CA ARG A 31 -18.22 -5.74 5.95
C ARG A 31 -18.87 -4.36 5.94
N ARG A 32 -18.27 -3.38 6.64
CA ARG A 32 -18.79 -2.01 6.75
C ARG A 32 -18.32 -1.07 5.64
N ARG A 33 -17.52 -1.57 4.69
CA ARG A 33 -17.05 -0.73 3.56
C ARG A 33 -18.23 -0.05 2.89
N PRO A 34 -18.28 1.30 2.85
CA PRO A 34 -19.34 2.00 2.15
C PRO A 34 -19.24 1.70 0.64
N ALA A 35 -20.38 1.52 -0.01
CA ALA A 35 -20.44 1.48 -1.46
C ALA A 35 -20.01 2.83 -2.03
N PRO A 36 -19.38 2.88 -3.21
CA PRO A 36 -19.15 4.13 -3.90
C PRO A 36 -20.43 4.90 -4.10
N SER A 37 -20.39 6.23 -3.99
CA SER A 37 -21.55 7.07 -4.23
C SER A 37 -22.09 6.88 -5.63
N ALA A 38 -23.40 6.70 -5.71
CA ALA A 38 -24.14 6.68 -6.97
C ALA A 38 -24.84 8.00 -7.27
N LYS A 39 -24.61 9.06 -6.45
CA LYS A 39 -25.23 10.37 -6.66
C LYS A 39 -24.68 11.01 -7.93
N PRO A 40 -25.56 11.50 -8.82
CA PRO A 40 -25.13 12.29 -9.95
C PRO A 40 -24.37 13.54 -9.50
N PHE A 41 -23.34 13.92 -10.21
CA PHE A 41 -22.57 15.15 -9.97
C PHE A 41 -22.17 15.76 -11.31
N GLU A 42 -21.93 17.06 -11.32
CA GLU A 42 -21.31 17.74 -12.46
C GLU A 42 -19.82 17.41 -12.45
N PRO A 43 -19.29 16.71 -13.48
CA PRO A 43 -17.95 16.19 -13.46
C PRO A 43 -16.91 17.28 -13.74
N PRO A 44 -16.08 17.70 -12.74
CA PRO A 44 -15.00 18.63 -12.96
C PRO A 44 -13.89 17.98 -13.81
N SER A 45 -13.05 18.81 -14.45
CA SER A 45 -11.92 18.27 -15.21
C SER A 45 -10.84 17.69 -14.29
N VAL A 46 -10.17 16.59 -14.74
CA VAL A 46 -9.16 15.85 -13.96
C VAL A 46 -7.89 15.64 -14.74
N THR A 47 -6.73 16.02 -14.19
CA THR A 47 -5.43 15.58 -14.66
C THR A 47 -4.98 14.35 -13.89
N VAL A 48 -4.74 13.23 -14.56
CA VAL A 48 -4.14 12.04 -13.97
C VAL A 48 -2.65 12.03 -14.29
N ILE A 49 -1.83 12.10 -13.26
CA ILE A 49 -0.36 12.09 -13.33
C ILE A 49 0.12 10.71 -12.93
N ARG A 50 0.89 10.05 -13.78
CA ARG A 50 1.49 8.74 -13.52
C ARG A 50 3.02 8.83 -13.59
N PRO A 51 3.72 8.94 -12.45
CA PRO A 51 5.15 8.75 -12.37
C PRO A 51 5.52 7.33 -12.80
N ILE A 52 6.51 7.19 -13.69
CA ILE A 52 7.00 5.89 -14.15
C ILE A 52 8.52 5.86 -14.02
N ARG A 53 9.04 4.76 -13.44
CA ARG A 53 10.45 4.45 -13.42
C ARG A 53 10.67 2.95 -13.51
N GLY A 54 11.35 2.53 -14.58
CA GLY A 54 11.58 1.12 -14.88
C GLY A 54 10.33 0.39 -15.37
N LEU A 55 10.52 -0.82 -15.87
CA LEU A 55 9.47 -1.61 -16.48
C LEU A 55 8.77 -2.47 -15.41
N ASP A 56 7.51 -2.18 -15.14
CA ASP A 56 6.67 -2.98 -14.27
C ASP A 56 6.18 -4.26 -14.95
N VAL A 57 5.73 -5.23 -14.15
CA VAL A 57 5.09 -6.45 -14.67
C VAL A 57 3.86 -6.05 -15.49
N GLU A 58 3.80 -6.56 -16.73
CA GLU A 58 2.72 -6.27 -17.66
C GLU A 58 2.45 -4.76 -17.86
N ALA A 59 3.52 -3.95 -17.92
CA ALA A 59 3.46 -2.49 -18.01
C ALA A 59 2.50 -1.97 -19.07
N GLY A 60 2.46 -2.59 -20.27
CA GLY A 60 1.51 -2.23 -21.32
C GLY A 60 0.05 -2.35 -20.88
N GLN A 61 -0.32 -3.41 -20.15
CA GLN A 61 -1.68 -3.56 -19.62
C GLN A 61 -1.97 -2.54 -18.51
N ASN A 62 -0.97 -2.15 -17.72
CA ASN A 62 -1.11 -1.10 -16.70
C ASN A 62 -1.39 0.28 -17.36
N VAL A 63 -0.72 0.55 -18.48
CA VAL A 63 -0.95 1.76 -19.28
C VAL A 63 -2.36 1.74 -19.89
N ARG A 64 -2.75 0.64 -20.56
CA ARG A 64 -4.10 0.49 -21.15
C ARG A 64 -5.20 0.69 -20.12
N ALA A 65 -5.10 0.05 -18.95
CA ALA A 65 -6.10 0.20 -17.89
C ALA A 65 -6.29 1.65 -17.44
N LEU A 66 -5.24 2.48 -17.50
CA LEU A 66 -5.36 3.91 -17.24
C LEU A 66 -6.02 4.65 -18.40
N LEU A 67 -5.70 4.29 -19.64
CA LEU A 67 -6.31 4.89 -20.83
C LEU A 67 -7.77 4.49 -21.02
N ASP A 68 -8.21 3.36 -20.45
CA ASP A 68 -9.57 2.83 -20.44
C ASP A 68 -10.47 3.42 -19.34
N LEU A 69 -10.01 4.41 -18.61
CA LEU A 69 -10.84 5.05 -17.58
C LEU A 69 -12.12 5.61 -18.20
N ASP A 70 -13.25 5.27 -17.59
CA ASP A 70 -14.56 5.79 -17.92
C ASP A 70 -14.94 6.92 -16.96
N TYR A 71 -14.56 8.13 -17.36
CA TYR A 71 -14.89 9.35 -16.63
C TYR A 71 -15.79 10.24 -17.49
N PRO A 72 -16.93 10.72 -16.97
CA PRO A 72 -17.91 11.48 -17.75
C PRO A 72 -17.48 12.91 -18.07
N GLY A 73 -16.50 13.46 -17.34
CA GLY A 73 -15.97 14.81 -17.55
C GLY A 73 -14.72 14.84 -18.44
N GLU A 74 -14.20 16.03 -18.66
CA GLU A 74 -12.93 16.19 -19.33
C GLU A 74 -11.78 15.67 -18.46
N TRP A 75 -10.85 14.92 -19.04
CA TRP A 75 -9.67 14.47 -18.33
C TRP A 75 -8.45 14.35 -19.26
N GLU A 76 -7.27 14.40 -18.65
CA GLU A 76 -5.99 14.24 -19.31
C GLU A 76 -5.08 13.29 -18.54
N VAL A 77 -4.11 12.69 -19.24
CA VAL A 77 -3.10 11.80 -18.65
C VAL A 77 -1.72 12.35 -18.92
N LEU A 78 -0.90 12.46 -17.89
CA LEU A 78 0.51 12.82 -17.96
C LEU A 78 1.35 11.64 -17.44
N PHE A 79 2.02 10.92 -18.34
CA PHE A 79 3.04 9.94 -17.97
C PHE A 79 4.36 10.68 -17.75
N VAL A 80 4.96 10.55 -16.57
CA VAL A 80 6.15 11.33 -16.21
C VAL A 80 7.30 10.40 -15.90
N PHE A 81 8.39 10.53 -16.65
CA PHE A 81 9.60 9.72 -16.58
C PHE A 81 10.77 10.54 -16.05
N ASP A 82 11.81 9.90 -15.52
CA ASP A 82 13.05 10.58 -15.19
C ASP A 82 13.85 10.92 -16.46
N SER A 83 13.82 10.04 -17.50
CA SER A 83 14.56 10.15 -18.75
C SER A 83 13.82 9.43 -19.89
N GLU A 84 14.07 9.80 -21.13
CA GLU A 84 13.63 9.04 -22.30
C GLU A 84 14.35 7.69 -22.44
N ASP A 85 15.48 7.50 -21.77
CA ASP A 85 16.23 6.23 -21.70
C ASP A 85 15.60 5.23 -20.73
N ASP A 86 14.55 5.61 -20.00
CA ASP A 86 13.83 4.69 -19.13
C ASP A 86 13.25 3.52 -19.95
N PRO A 87 13.49 2.26 -19.54
CA PRO A 87 13.03 1.08 -20.30
C PRO A 87 11.51 1.03 -20.51
N ALA A 88 10.73 1.77 -19.72
CA ALA A 88 9.28 1.86 -19.88
C ALA A 88 8.85 2.99 -20.83
N PHE A 89 9.75 3.92 -21.22
CA PHE A 89 9.39 5.09 -22.02
C PHE A 89 8.86 4.72 -23.42
N LEU A 90 9.64 3.97 -24.20
CA LEU A 90 9.25 3.54 -25.54
C LEU A 90 8.02 2.62 -25.54
N PRO A 91 7.93 1.60 -24.67
CA PRO A 91 6.73 0.78 -24.53
C PRO A 91 5.48 1.60 -24.18
N THR A 92 5.58 2.56 -23.26
CA THR A 92 4.44 3.45 -22.93
C THR A 92 4.03 4.31 -24.11
N ARG A 93 4.98 4.91 -24.83
CA ARG A 93 4.71 5.72 -26.03
C ARG A 93 3.99 4.91 -27.11
N GLU A 94 4.40 3.66 -27.31
CA GLU A 94 3.78 2.78 -28.28
C GLU A 94 2.35 2.38 -27.88
N GLU A 95 2.12 2.07 -26.60
CA GLU A 95 0.77 1.81 -26.09
C GLU A 95 -0.15 3.02 -26.24
N VAL A 96 0.31 4.22 -25.88
CA VAL A 96 -0.46 5.47 -26.04
C VAL A 96 -0.81 5.73 -27.50
N ARG A 97 0.11 5.43 -28.43
CA ARG A 97 -0.13 5.63 -29.86
C ARG A 97 -1.16 4.65 -30.44
N ARG A 98 -1.17 3.40 -29.94
CA ARG A 98 -2.02 2.32 -30.48
C ARG A 98 -3.37 2.21 -29.82
N HIS A 99 -3.46 2.58 -28.54
CA HIS A 99 -4.65 2.35 -27.73
C HIS A 99 -5.60 3.56 -27.78
N PRO A 100 -6.84 3.41 -28.25
CA PRO A 100 -7.81 4.49 -28.23
C PRO A 100 -8.14 4.87 -26.79
N THR A 101 -8.36 6.16 -26.53
CA THR A 101 -8.73 6.66 -25.21
C THR A 101 -9.72 7.81 -25.32
N ARG A 102 -10.54 8.00 -24.28
CA ARG A 102 -11.43 9.15 -24.14
C ARG A 102 -10.75 10.35 -23.45
N ALA A 103 -9.48 10.20 -23.02
CA ALA A 103 -8.71 11.32 -22.49
C ALA A 103 -8.53 12.40 -23.56
N LYS A 104 -8.83 13.65 -23.20
CA LYS A 104 -8.71 14.81 -24.11
C LYS A 104 -7.26 15.07 -24.51
N ARG A 105 -6.31 14.68 -23.64
CA ARG A 105 -4.86 14.85 -23.86
C ARG A 105 -4.13 13.70 -23.17
N VAL A 106 -3.15 13.16 -23.86
CA VAL A 106 -2.17 12.22 -23.29
C VAL A 106 -0.77 12.74 -23.65
N GLU A 107 0.08 12.89 -22.65
CA GLU A 107 1.44 13.42 -22.84
C GLU A 107 2.46 12.61 -22.06
N LEU A 108 3.63 12.38 -22.66
CA LEU A 108 4.79 11.83 -21.99
C LEU A 108 5.73 12.99 -21.65
N LEU A 109 6.09 13.11 -20.38
CA LEU A 109 6.95 14.16 -19.85
C LEU A 109 8.26 13.57 -19.32
N VAL A 110 9.33 14.33 -19.40
CA VAL A 110 10.61 14.02 -18.76
C VAL A 110 10.84 15.01 -17.62
N ALA A 111 10.96 14.47 -16.40
CA ALA A 111 11.19 15.28 -15.20
C ALA A 111 12.68 15.52 -14.92
N GLY A 112 13.58 14.77 -15.52
CA GLY A 112 14.99 14.79 -15.21
C GLY A 112 15.34 14.09 -13.88
N GLU A 113 16.62 14.13 -13.52
CA GLU A 113 17.08 13.62 -12.23
C GLU A 113 16.48 14.45 -11.09
N PRO A 114 15.98 13.81 -10.01
CA PRO A 114 15.41 14.54 -8.90
C PRO A 114 16.46 15.40 -8.21
N PRO A 115 16.13 16.66 -7.85
CA PRO A 115 16.94 17.48 -6.97
C PRO A 115 17.23 16.79 -5.62
N GLU A 116 18.27 17.24 -4.93
CA GLU A 116 18.56 16.75 -3.59
C GLU A 116 17.36 16.94 -2.64
N GLY A 117 17.13 15.95 -1.80
CA GLY A 117 15.96 15.95 -0.90
C GLY A 117 14.63 15.55 -1.54
N LEU A 118 14.60 15.20 -2.84
CA LEU A 118 13.40 14.70 -3.50
C LEU A 118 13.56 13.20 -3.86
N THR A 119 12.45 12.46 -3.74
CA THR A 119 12.35 11.16 -4.41
C THR A 119 12.06 11.37 -5.90
N GLY A 120 12.44 10.42 -6.76
CA GLY A 120 12.07 10.48 -8.19
C GLY A 120 10.56 10.58 -8.40
N LYS A 121 9.77 9.87 -7.58
CA LYS A 121 8.31 9.94 -7.62
C LYS A 121 7.81 11.37 -7.32
N LEU A 122 8.29 11.98 -6.24
CA LEU A 122 7.87 13.34 -5.86
C LEU A 122 8.28 14.39 -6.90
N ASN A 123 9.50 14.26 -7.49
CA ASN A 123 9.94 15.12 -8.58
C ASN A 123 8.99 15.00 -9.78
N ALA A 124 8.67 13.79 -10.21
CA ALA A 124 7.73 13.54 -11.31
C ALA A 124 6.31 14.07 -11.00
N MET A 125 5.83 13.94 -9.76
CA MET A 125 4.56 14.53 -9.32
C MET A 125 4.57 16.06 -9.44
N GLN A 126 5.64 16.74 -9.03
CA GLN A 126 5.78 18.20 -9.14
C GLN A 126 5.75 18.67 -10.61
N VAL A 127 6.53 18.01 -11.48
CA VAL A 127 6.55 18.29 -12.92
C VAL A 127 5.17 18.09 -13.54
N GLY A 128 4.50 16.98 -13.20
CA GLY A 128 3.15 16.70 -13.67
C GLY A 128 2.14 17.76 -13.22
N VAL A 129 2.18 18.19 -11.94
CA VAL A 129 1.31 19.25 -11.41
C VAL A 129 1.54 20.58 -12.13
N ALA A 130 2.79 20.96 -12.37
CA ALA A 130 3.13 22.20 -13.07
C ALA A 130 2.62 22.18 -14.53
N ARG A 131 2.52 21.00 -15.16
CA ARG A 131 2.02 20.83 -16.53
C ARG A 131 0.52 20.63 -16.63
N SER A 132 -0.12 20.26 -15.52
CA SER A 132 -1.55 19.92 -15.43
C SER A 132 -2.45 21.15 -15.62
N ARG A 133 -3.61 20.96 -16.29
CA ARG A 133 -4.52 22.06 -16.65
C ARG A 133 -5.91 21.95 -16.02
N CYS A 134 -6.26 20.78 -15.50
CA CYS A 134 -7.61 20.50 -15.00
C CYS A 134 -7.83 20.98 -13.56
N THR A 135 -9.09 21.02 -13.15
CA THR A 135 -9.56 21.48 -11.84
C THR A 135 -9.06 20.58 -10.70
N LEU A 136 -9.08 19.25 -10.92
CA LEU A 136 -8.59 18.27 -9.97
C LEU A 136 -7.28 17.65 -10.45
N VAL A 137 -6.49 17.19 -9.50
CA VAL A 137 -5.23 16.47 -9.76
C VAL A 137 -5.33 15.08 -9.16
N ALA A 138 -5.05 14.06 -9.97
CA ALA A 138 -4.95 12.67 -9.53
C ALA A 138 -3.52 12.16 -9.73
N PHE A 139 -3.07 11.28 -8.83
CA PHE A 139 -1.82 10.54 -8.97
C PHE A 139 -2.10 9.05 -8.99
N SER A 140 -1.43 8.33 -9.90
CA SER A 140 -1.59 6.88 -10.07
C SER A 140 -0.23 6.22 -10.16
N ASP A 141 0.05 5.22 -9.32
CA ASP A 141 1.29 4.45 -9.41
C ASP A 141 1.32 3.60 -10.69
N SER A 142 2.53 3.37 -11.24
CA SER A 142 2.74 2.72 -12.53
C SER A 142 2.38 1.24 -12.58
N ASP A 143 2.39 0.57 -11.43
CA ASP A 143 2.06 -0.84 -11.26
C ASP A 143 0.57 -1.12 -10.97
N THR A 144 -0.27 -0.09 -11.05
CA THR A 144 -1.72 -0.20 -10.77
C THR A 144 -2.56 -0.34 -12.02
N ARG A 145 -3.65 -1.11 -11.89
CA ARG A 145 -4.72 -1.27 -12.89
C ARG A 145 -6.04 -0.82 -12.31
N PRO A 146 -6.43 0.43 -12.54
CA PRO A 146 -7.74 0.91 -12.16
C PRO A 146 -8.83 0.24 -12.99
N ALA A 147 -9.97 -0.08 -12.37
CA ALA A 147 -11.17 -0.43 -13.13
C ALA A 147 -11.74 0.83 -13.81
N PRO A 148 -12.47 0.71 -14.94
CA PRO A 148 -12.91 1.88 -15.73
C PRO A 148 -13.59 2.98 -14.92
N GLY A 149 -14.51 2.66 -14.01
CA GLY A 149 -15.25 3.63 -13.20
C GLY A 149 -14.54 4.15 -11.94
N VAL A 150 -13.27 3.78 -11.69
CA VAL A 150 -12.56 4.15 -10.45
C VAL A 150 -12.43 5.66 -10.29
N LEU A 151 -12.06 6.38 -11.36
CA LEU A 151 -11.91 7.84 -11.31
C LEU A 151 -13.24 8.53 -10.99
N THR A 152 -14.32 8.07 -11.63
CA THR A 152 -15.69 8.57 -11.36
C THR A 152 -16.09 8.38 -9.91
N ALA A 153 -15.81 7.21 -9.33
CA ALA A 153 -16.12 6.94 -7.93
C ALA A 153 -15.30 7.80 -6.95
N LEU A 154 -14.00 8.00 -7.23
CA LEU A 154 -13.12 8.84 -6.41
C LEU A 154 -13.56 10.31 -6.45
N VAL A 155 -13.86 10.82 -7.64
CA VAL A 155 -14.32 12.20 -7.80
C VAL A 155 -15.72 12.39 -7.18
N GLY A 156 -16.65 11.46 -7.40
CA GLY A 156 -17.96 11.49 -6.76
C GLY A 156 -17.87 11.61 -5.23
N ALA A 157 -17.04 10.75 -4.61
CA ALA A 157 -16.81 10.80 -3.17
C ALA A 157 -16.09 12.09 -2.71
N LEU A 158 -15.21 12.67 -3.54
CA LEU A 158 -14.57 13.95 -3.25
C LEU A 158 -15.58 15.10 -3.19
N LEU A 159 -16.59 15.07 -4.05
CA LEU A 159 -17.57 16.14 -4.20
C LEU A 159 -18.73 16.05 -3.19
N GLU A 160 -18.94 14.92 -2.52
CA GLU A 160 -20.01 14.75 -1.52
C GLU A 160 -19.89 15.69 -0.30
N ASP A 161 -18.66 16.04 0.11
CA ASP A 161 -18.39 16.96 1.21
C ASP A 161 -17.33 17.97 0.78
N ALA A 162 -17.67 19.25 0.84
CA ALA A 162 -16.75 20.36 0.49
C ALA A 162 -15.45 20.35 1.31
N ARG A 163 -15.45 19.74 2.51
CA ARG A 163 -14.25 19.57 3.34
C ARG A 163 -13.40 18.38 2.94
N THR A 164 -13.84 17.52 2.00
CA THR A 164 -12.99 16.44 1.49
C THR A 164 -11.94 17.03 0.57
N GLY A 165 -10.69 17.04 1.01
CA GLY A 165 -9.53 17.55 0.25
C GLY A 165 -8.92 16.50 -0.67
N ALA A 166 -9.02 15.22 -0.28
CA ALA A 166 -8.52 14.10 -1.07
C ALA A 166 -9.35 12.83 -0.92
N THR A 167 -9.37 12.04 -2.00
CA THR A 167 -9.90 10.66 -1.99
C THR A 167 -8.84 9.70 -2.52
N PHE A 168 -8.88 8.45 -2.10
CA PHE A 168 -7.95 7.44 -2.57
C PHE A 168 -8.57 6.04 -2.60
N ALA A 169 -8.06 5.18 -3.49
CA ALA A 169 -8.45 3.79 -3.60
C ALA A 169 -7.39 2.87 -3.00
N PRO A 170 -7.74 1.97 -2.09
CA PRO A 170 -6.82 0.95 -1.62
C PRO A 170 -6.61 -0.12 -2.69
N ILE A 171 -5.38 -0.60 -2.79
CA ILE A 171 -5.02 -1.67 -3.74
C ILE A 171 -5.40 -3.05 -3.22
N TYR A 172 -5.54 -3.97 -4.16
CA TYR A 172 -5.58 -5.40 -3.88
C TYR A 172 -4.76 -6.18 -4.91
N VAL A 173 -4.20 -7.28 -4.47
CA VAL A 173 -3.52 -8.25 -5.34
C VAL A 173 -4.52 -9.30 -5.77
N ALA A 174 -4.65 -9.50 -7.09
CA ALA A 174 -5.48 -10.53 -7.69
C ALA A 174 -4.67 -11.31 -8.74
N GLY A 175 -5.17 -12.48 -9.12
CA GLY A 175 -4.53 -13.36 -10.08
C GLY A 175 -3.92 -14.58 -9.41
N GLU A 176 -2.92 -15.19 -10.03
CA GLU A 176 -2.24 -16.36 -9.50
C GLU A 176 -1.08 -15.96 -8.57
N ALA A 177 -0.80 -16.81 -7.59
CA ALA A 177 0.34 -16.67 -6.69
C ALA A 177 1.20 -17.94 -6.74
N PRO A 178 1.96 -18.14 -7.83
CA PRO A 178 2.71 -19.38 -8.09
C PRO A 178 3.90 -19.56 -7.15
N LEU A 179 4.50 -18.47 -6.71
CA LEU A 179 5.68 -18.48 -5.84
C LEU A 179 5.36 -18.02 -4.41
N SER A 180 6.22 -18.38 -3.48
CA SER A 180 6.08 -17.98 -2.06
C SER A 180 6.15 -16.45 -1.87
N GLY A 181 6.89 -15.75 -2.71
CA GLY A 181 6.93 -14.28 -2.70
C GLY A 181 5.61 -13.66 -3.13
N ASP A 182 4.95 -14.20 -4.16
CA ASP A 182 3.61 -13.75 -4.59
C ASP A 182 2.59 -13.95 -3.46
N VAL A 183 2.64 -15.12 -2.80
CA VAL A 183 1.79 -15.40 -1.64
C VAL A 183 2.04 -14.41 -0.51
N GLY A 184 3.30 -14.16 -0.17
CA GLY A 184 3.68 -13.21 0.88
C GLY A 184 3.19 -11.80 0.57
N TYR A 185 3.36 -11.33 -0.66
CA TYR A 185 2.91 -10.02 -1.09
C TYR A 185 1.37 -9.91 -1.12
N GLY A 186 0.70 -10.92 -1.64
CA GLY A 186 -0.77 -10.98 -1.60
C GLY A 186 -1.32 -10.90 -0.17
N LEU A 187 -0.73 -11.65 0.77
CA LEU A 187 -1.11 -11.58 2.20
C LEU A 187 -0.81 -10.20 2.81
N LEU A 188 0.35 -9.62 2.50
CA LEU A 188 0.71 -8.29 2.97
C LEU A 188 -0.31 -7.24 2.51
N VAL A 189 -0.64 -7.23 1.22
CA VAL A 189 -1.56 -6.25 0.65
C VAL A 189 -3.00 -6.52 1.08
N ASN A 190 -3.51 -7.74 0.91
CA ASN A 190 -4.93 -8.02 1.09
C ASN A 190 -5.30 -8.27 2.56
N ALA A 191 -4.54 -9.14 3.25
CA ALA A 191 -4.90 -9.56 4.60
C ALA A 191 -4.40 -8.61 5.70
N TRP A 192 -3.27 -7.94 5.48
CA TRP A 192 -2.71 -7.03 6.50
C TRP A 192 -3.09 -5.59 6.21
N TYR A 193 -2.76 -5.09 5.03
CA TYR A 193 -2.92 -3.72 4.64
C TYR A 193 -4.39 -3.35 4.32
N GLY A 194 -5.00 -3.97 3.30
CA GLY A 194 -6.34 -3.63 2.86
C GLY A 194 -7.41 -3.85 3.94
N ALA A 195 -7.30 -4.95 4.71
CA ALA A 195 -8.18 -5.20 5.84
C ALA A 195 -8.00 -4.16 6.96
N SER A 196 -6.76 -3.69 7.19
CA SER A 196 -6.47 -2.65 8.20
C SER A 196 -6.99 -1.28 7.76
N VAL A 197 -6.87 -0.93 6.47
CA VAL A 197 -7.48 0.29 5.91
C VAL A 197 -8.99 0.26 6.08
N ALA A 198 -9.64 -0.84 5.71
CA ALA A 198 -11.09 -0.98 5.86
C ALA A 198 -11.57 -0.90 7.32
N ARG A 199 -10.75 -1.37 8.28
CA ARG A 199 -11.05 -1.26 9.71
C ARG A 199 -10.85 0.16 10.25
N ALA A 200 -9.83 0.86 9.76
CA ALA A 200 -9.42 2.17 10.28
C ALA A 200 -10.29 3.31 9.74
N ALA A 201 -10.95 3.11 8.60
CA ALA A 201 -11.85 4.09 8.02
C ALA A 201 -13.04 4.36 8.94
N GLU A 202 -13.41 5.63 9.09
CA GLU A 202 -14.68 6.05 9.72
C GLU A 202 -15.87 5.61 8.85
N ALA A 203 -17.09 5.82 9.35
CA ALA A 203 -18.30 5.38 8.64
C ALA A 203 -18.48 6.07 7.27
N ASP A 204 -18.00 7.31 7.13
CA ASP A 204 -17.98 8.08 5.88
C ASP A 204 -16.72 7.85 5.04
N GLY A 205 -15.80 6.97 5.46
CA GLY A 205 -14.53 6.69 4.82
C GLY A 205 -13.40 7.65 5.20
N ALA A 206 -13.60 8.55 6.16
CA ALA A 206 -12.57 9.50 6.58
C ALA A 206 -11.36 8.81 7.22
N MET A 207 -10.16 9.31 6.91
CA MET A 207 -8.89 8.81 7.41
C MET A 207 -7.87 9.93 7.65
N PRO A 208 -6.98 9.81 8.67
CA PRO A 208 -5.97 10.84 8.96
C PRO A 208 -4.76 10.80 8.01
N PHE A 209 -4.71 9.90 7.04
CA PHE A 209 -3.64 9.74 6.06
C PHE A 209 -4.19 9.25 4.72
N ILE A 210 -3.35 9.22 3.70
CA ILE A 210 -3.65 8.71 2.35
C ILE A 210 -2.71 7.55 2.04
N MET A 211 -3.15 6.67 1.15
CA MET A 211 -2.35 5.62 0.55
C MET A 211 -2.23 5.89 -0.95
N GLY A 212 -0.99 6.00 -1.43
CA GLY A 212 -0.63 6.72 -2.65
C GLY A 212 -0.78 6.01 -3.99
N GLN A 213 -1.47 4.86 -4.05
CA GLN A 213 -1.50 4.08 -5.29
C GLN A 213 -2.44 4.67 -6.35
N LEU A 214 -3.56 5.23 -5.92
CA LEU A 214 -4.41 6.10 -6.74
C LEU A 214 -5.15 7.07 -5.81
N MET A 215 -4.88 8.34 -5.97
CA MET A 215 -5.43 9.41 -5.15
C MET A 215 -5.85 10.60 -6.01
N VAL A 216 -6.94 11.27 -5.62
CA VAL A 216 -7.47 12.48 -6.26
C VAL A 216 -7.52 13.59 -5.25
N PHE A 217 -7.07 14.78 -5.63
CA PHE A 217 -6.98 15.97 -4.78
C PHE A 217 -7.75 17.14 -5.35
N ARG A 218 -8.35 17.92 -4.47
CA ARG A 218 -8.72 19.31 -4.80
C ARG A 218 -7.44 20.16 -4.88
N ARG A 219 -7.30 21.00 -5.90
CA ARG A 219 -6.16 21.91 -5.99
C ARG A 219 -6.07 22.88 -4.82
N GLU A 220 -7.21 23.38 -4.37
CA GLU A 220 -7.28 24.27 -3.20
C GLU A 220 -6.77 23.59 -1.92
N ALA A 221 -7.09 22.30 -1.72
CA ALA A 221 -6.59 21.52 -0.58
C ALA A 221 -5.08 21.28 -0.67
N LEU A 222 -4.55 20.94 -1.87
CA LEU A 222 -3.11 20.86 -2.08
C LEU A 222 -2.43 22.24 -1.86
N ALA A 223 -3.00 23.32 -2.36
CA ALA A 223 -2.45 24.66 -2.19
C ALA A 223 -2.40 25.06 -0.71
N ALA A 224 -3.42 24.71 0.07
CA ALA A 224 -3.49 25.01 1.51
C ALA A 224 -2.36 24.38 2.32
N ILE A 225 -1.73 23.32 1.83
CA ILE A 225 -0.59 22.64 2.48
C ILE A 225 0.77 22.96 1.83
N GLY A 226 0.81 23.86 0.85
CA GLY A 226 2.02 24.23 0.10
C GLY A 226 2.28 23.36 -1.14
N GLY A 227 1.25 22.73 -1.70
CA GLY A 227 1.34 21.84 -2.86
C GLY A 227 2.00 20.50 -2.54
N VAL A 228 2.25 19.70 -3.57
CA VAL A 228 2.96 18.41 -3.41
C VAL A 228 4.41 18.61 -2.95
N GLY A 229 4.99 19.79 -3.20
CA GLY A 229 6.35 20.16 -2.79
C GLY A 229 6.55 20.18 -1.28
N CYS A 230 5.50 20.30 -0.47
CA CYS A 230 5.60 20.23 0.99
C CYS A 230 6.12 18.88 1.49
N ALA A 231 6.04 17.84 0.66
CA ALA A 231 6.59 16.50 0.95
C ALA A 231 8.11 16.37 0.66
N ALA A 232 8.80 17.45 0.27
CA ALA A 232 10.25 17.45 0.13
C ALA A 232 10.93 16.96 1.42
N GLY A 233 11.98 16.16 1.29
CA GLY A 233 12.64 15.49 2.40
C GLY A 233 11.88 14.31 3.03
N GLN A 234 10.68 13.99 2.56
CA GLN A 234 9.92 12.84 3.03
C GLN A 234 10.10 11.66 2.07
N PHE A 235 10.30 10.48 2.63
CA PHE A 235 10.40 9.27 1.80
C PHE A 235 9.01 8.70 1.45
N VAL A 236 8.03 8.89 2.32
CA VAL A 236 6.65 8.43 2.16
C VAL A 236 5.76 9.65 1.90
N ASP A 237 5.73 10.06 0.64
CA ASP A 237 5.08 11.28 0.17
C ASP A 237 3.57 11.30 0.42
N ASP A 238 2.88 10.21 0.09
CA ASP A 238 1.44 10.06 0.18
C ASP A 238 0.90 10.15 1.62
N MET A 239 1.51 9.40 2.54
CA MET A 239 1.12 9.45 3.96
C MET A 239 1.39 10.83 4.55
N TYR A 240 2.48 11.48 4.13
CA TYR A 240 2.80 12.83 4.58
C TYR A 240 1.79 13.85 4.05
N LEU A 241 1.47 13.82 2.75
CA LEU A 241 0.46 14.69 2.17
C LEU A 241 -0.91 14.52 2.85
N GLY A 242 -1.33 13.28 3.07
CA GLY A 242 -2.59 12.99 3.75
C GLY A 242 -2.63 13.52 5.19
N ARG A 243 -1.53 13.36 5.94
CA ARG A 243 -1.41 13.93 7.28
C ARG A 243 -1.47 15.45 7.27
N ARG A 244 -0.74 16.10 6.36
CA ARG A 244 -0.76 17.57 6.21
C ARG A 244 -2.15 18.11 5.88
N LEU A 245 -2.89 17.41 5.00
CA LEU A 245 -4.28 17.77 4.72
C LEU A 245 -5.17 17.64 5.97
N HIS A 246 -5.04 16.55 6.70
CA HIS A 246 -5.78 16.33 7.93
C HIS A 246 -5.47 17.41 8.99
N GLU A 247 -4.20 17.75 9.20
CA GLU A 247 -3.73 18.82 10.09
C GLU A 247 -4.26 20.20 9.66
N ALA A 248 -4.47 20.43 8.37
CA ALA A 248 -5.04 21.66 7.80
C ALA A 248 -6.59 21.68 7.83
N GLY A 249 -7.23 20.66 8.44
CA GLY A 249 -8.69 20.58 8.59
C GLY A 249 -9.44 19.95 7.39
N TRP A 250 -8.71 19.47 6.38
CA TRP A 250 -9.30 18.73 5.27
C TRP A 250 -9.52 17.27 5.64
N LYS A 251 -10.54 16.65 5.06
CA LYS A 251 -10.77 15.20 5.16
C LYS A 251 -10.05 14.48 4.03
N ASN A 252 -9.45 13.34 4.34
CA ASN A 252 -9.07 12.33 3.35
C ASN A 252 -10.08 11.20 3.43
N ARG A 253 -10.58 10.70 2.29
CA ARG A 253 -11.57 9.61 2.29
C ARG A 253 -11.06 8.42 1.47
N VAL A 254 -11.16 7.23 2.05
CA VAL A 254 -10.96 5.98 1.32
C VAL A 254 -12.22 5.60 0.58
N VAL A 255 -12.06 5.23 -0.69
CA VAL A 255 -13.14 4.72 -1.55
C VAL A 255 -12.79 3.31 -1.98
N HIS A 256 -13.60 2.35 -1.57
CA HIS A 256 -13.33 0.93 -1.83
C HIS A 256 -13.81 0.54 -3.25
N VAL A 257 -13.02 0.93 -4.23
CA VAL A 257 -13.21 0.60 -5.65
C VAL A 257 -12.07 -0.27 -6.15
N PRO A 258 -12.29 -1.10 -7.20
CA PRO A 258 -11.27 -2.02 -7.67
C PRO A 258 -10.04 -1.30 -8.24
N LEU A 259 -8.94 -1.34 -7.49
CA LEU A 259 -7.61 -0.90 -7.92
C LEU A 259 -6.65 -2.09 -7.78
N ARG A 260 -6.40 -2.77 -8.88
CA ARG A 260 -5.62 -4.01 -8.89
C ARG A 260 -4.13 -3.71 -9.03
N ILE A 261 -3.29 -4.45 -8.29
CA ILE A 261 -1.87 -4.64 -8.58
C ILE A 261 -1.66 -6.06 -9.11
N VAL A 262 -0.81 -6.19 -10.12
CA VAL A 262 -0.39 -7.47 -10.65
C VAL A 262 1.01 -7.78 -10.15
N THR A 263 1.16 -8.97 -9.56
CA THR A 263 2.46 -9.55 -9.27
C THR A 263 2.78 -10.60 -10.31
N GLY A 264 4.04 -10.73 -10.70
CA GLY A 264 4.47 -11.76 -11.63
C GLY A 264 5.71 -12.44 -11.07
N GLN A 265 5.61 -13.71 -10.69
CA GLN A 265 6.72 -14.55 -10.29
C GLN A 265 7.67 -13.90 -9.26
N LEU A 266 7.08 -13.29 -8.23
CA LEU A 266 7.84 -12.61 -7.18
C LEU A 266 8.58 -13.64 -6.32
N GLU A 267 9.89 -13.64 -6.41
CA GLU A 267 10.73 -14.48 -5.56
C GLU A 267 10.65 -14.07 -4.08
N LEU A 268 10.90 -15.01 -3.19
CA LEU A 268 10.88 -14.77 -1.74
C LEU A 268 11.83 -13.63 -1.31
N ARG A 269 13.03 -13.56 -1.89
CA ARG A 269 13.98 -12.47 -1.57
C ARG A 269 13.45 -11.09 -1.97
N ALA A 270 12.80 -11.00 -3.12
CA ALA A 270 12.19 -9.75 -3.58
C ALA A 270 11.02 -9.35 -2.68
N PHE A 271 10.16 -10.31 -2.30
CA PHE A 271 9.12 -10.09 -1.31
C PHE A 271 9.67 -9.58 0.02
N LEU A 272 10.73 -10.18 0.57
CA LEU A 272 11.32 -9.74 1.84
C LEU A 272 11.84 -8.29 1.79
N ARG A 273 12.39 -7.84 0.66
CA ARG A 273 12.77 -6.42 0.46
C ARG A 273 11.53 -5.51 0.47
N ILE A 274 10.46 -5.90 -0.21
CA ILE A 274 9.18 -5.15 -0.21
C ILE A 274 8.59 -5.13 1.20
N PHE A 275 8.53 -6.29 1.86
CA PHE A 275 8.01 -6.42 3.22
C PHE A 275 8.75 -5.51 4.20
N ARG A 276 10.10 -5.53 4.16
CA ARG A 276 10.94 -4.65 4.97
C ARG A 276 10.60 -3.17 4.72
N ARG A 277 10.51 -2.76 3.46
CA ARG A 277 10.17 -1.39 3.08
C ARG A 277 8.80 -0.98 3.62
N TRP A 278 7.77 -1.81 3.46
CA TRP A 278 6.41 -1.51 3.91
C TRP A 278 6.28 -1.45 5.44
N ILE A 279 6.97 -2.33 6.17
CA ILE A 279 6.99 -2.26 7.64
C ILE A 279 7.65 -0.97 8.10
N LEU A 280 8.80 -0.59 7.52
CA LEU A 280 9.46 0.68 7.84
C LEU A 280 8.57 1.89 7.55
N PHE A 281 7.86 1.90 6.43
CA PHE A 281 6.89 2.95 6.09
C PHE A 281 5.76 3.03 7.11
N SER A 282 5.22 1.87 7.48
CA SER A 282 4.15 1.80 8.46
C SER A 282 4.57 2.37 9.82
N GLU A 283 5.78 2.04 10.28
CA GLU A 283 6.28 2.49 11.60
C GLU A 283 6.55 3.99 11.66
N THR A 284 6.86 4.61 10.53
CA THR A 284 7.25 6.03 10.47
C THR A 284 6.14 6.95 9.97
N GLY A 285 5.25 6.44 9.12
CA GLY A 285 4.20 7.22 8.45
C GLY A 285 2.79 7.06 9.02
N LEU A 286 2.51 5.96 9.74
CA LEU A 286 1.17 5.63 10.20
C LEU A 286 0.98 5.86 11.71
N PRO A 287 -0.26 6.20 12.15
CA PRO A 287 -0.59 6.26 13.57
C PRO A 287 -0.36 4.91 14.26
N TRP A 288 0.09 4.93 15.52
CA TRP A 288 0.35 3.73 16.31
C TRP A 288 -0.84 2.75 16.36
N ALA A 289 -2.05 3.27 16.41
CA ALA A 289 -3.27 2.45 16.40
C ALA A 289 -3.36 1.55 15.14
N PHE A 290 -2.79 1.99 14.01
CA PHE A 290 -2.72 1.24 12.77
C PHE A 290 -1.58 0.21 12.74
N VAL A 291 -0.45 0.54 13.36
CA VAL A 291 0.77 -0.29 13.41
C VAL A 291 0.68 -1.39 14.49
N ARG A 292 0.06 -1.08 15.64
CA ARG A 292 -0.07 -1.98 16.79
C ARG A 292 -0.56 -3.40 16.46
N PRO A 293 -1.56 -3.61 15.60
CA PRO A 293 -2.01 -4.97 15.26
C PRO A 293 -0.93 -5.87 14.67
N ASN A 294 0.02 -5.32 13.91
CA ASN A 294 1.14 -6.08 13.35
C ASN A 294 2.11 -6.53 14.45
N TRP A 295 2.40 -5.65 15.41
CA TRP A 295 3.22 -5.97 16.56
C TRP A 295 2.58 -7.05 17.45
N VAL A 296 1.27 -6.97 17.68
CA VAL A 296 0.54 -8.00 18.44
C VAL A 296 0.62 -9.34 17.74
N ARG A 297 0.39 -9.40 16.42
CA ARG A 297 0.57 -10.64 15.63
C ARG A 297 1.99 -11.17 15.73
N GLY A 298 3.00 -10.29 15.60
CA GLY A 298 4.41 -10.64 15.72
C GLY A 298 4.73 -11.25 17.07
N LEU A 299 4.35 -10.57 18.17
CA LEU A 299 4.60 -11.05 19.53
C LEU A 299 3.92 -12.39 19.80
N VAL A 300 2.64 -12.53 19.46
CA VAL A 300 1.91 -13.80 19.64
C VAL A 300 2.56 -14.90 18.79
N GLY A 301 2.98 -14.59 17.57
CA GLY A 301 3.72 -15.52 16.71
C GLY A 301 5.01 -15.99 17.35
N TRP A 302 5.85 -15.10 17.85
CA TRP A 302 7.12 -15.44 18.53
C TRP A 302 6.89 -16.30 19.77
N LEU A 303 5.89 -15.96 20.60
CA LEU A 303 5.55 -16.74 21.79
C LEU A 303 5.04 -18.14 21.42
N ALA A 304 4.22 -18.26 20.38
CA ALA A 304 3.67 -19.53 19.92
C ALA A 304 4.76 -20.45 19.34
N TRP A 305 5.60 -19.93 18.44
CA TRP A 305 6.70 -20.69 17.86
C TRP A 305 7.78 -21.05 18.88
N GLY A 306 8.17 -20.13 19.77
CA GLY A 306 9.10 -20.39 20.88
C GLY A 306 8.55 -21.43 21.87
N GLY A 307 7.24 -21.34 22.19
CA GLY A 307 6.52 -22.32 22.99
C GLY A 307 6.52 -23.70 22.35
N LEU A 308 6.23 -23.78 21.05
CA LEU A 308 6.26 -25.01 20.29
C LEU A 308 7.66 -25.66 20.31
N ALA A 309 8.69 -24.88 19.98
CA ALA A 309 10.07 -25.36 19.97
C ALA A 309 10.50 -25.91 21.35
N THR A 310 10.20 -25.18 22.43
CA THR A 310 10.54 -25.60 23.80
C THR A 310 9.75 -26.83 24.24
N ALA A 311 8.47 -26.92 23.86
CA ALA A 311 7.62 -28.08 24.17
C ALA A 311 8.08 -29.35 23.45
N VAL A 312 8.45 -29.24 22.17
CA VAL A 312 9.01 -30.35 21.38
C VAL A 312 10.34 -30.82 21.96
N ALA A 313 11.27 -29.88 22.27
CA ALA A 313 12.56 -30.21 22.88
C ALA A 313 12.42 -30.96 24.22
N LYS A 314 11.38 -30.65 24.99
CA LYS A 314 11.07 -31.29 26.28
C LYS A 314 10.13 -32.51 26.15
N ARG A 315 9.76 -32.90 24.93
CA ARG A 315 8.76 -33.98 24.65
C ARG A 315 7.42 -33.75 25.34
N ALA A 316 7.04 -32.52 25.58
CA ALA A 316 5.78 -32.12 26.22
C ALA A 316 4.67 -31.97 25.18
N TRP A 317 4.23 -33.08 24.58
CA TRP A 317 3.35 -33.12 23.42
C TRP A 317 2.02 -32.37 23.60
N GLY A 318 1.43 -32.42 24.81
CA GLY A 318 0.21 -31.66 25.12
C GLY A 318 0.43 -30.14 25.03
N ARG A 319 1.60 -29.64 25.49
CA ARG A 319 1.98 -28.21 25.36
C ARG A 319 2.31 -27.86 23.92
N ALA A 320 2.95 -28.77 23.18
CA ALA A 320 3.23 -28.59 21.75
C ALA A 320 1.91 -28.42 20.98
N ALA A 321 0.92 -29.27 21.22
CA ALA A 321 -0.41 -29.14 20.62
C ALA A 321 -1.09 -27.81 20.95
N LEU A 322 -1.04 -27.36 22.19
CA LEU A 322 -1.59 -26.04 22.58
C LEU A 322 -0.88 -24.88 21.86
N ALA A 323 0.45 -24.94 21.70
CA ALA A 323 1.23 -23.91 21.01
C ALA A 323 0.91 -23.84 19.50
N THR A 324 0.42 -24.91 18.88
CA THR A 324 0.02 -24.89 17.47
C THR A 324 -1.29 -24.14 17.22
N LEU A 325 -2.15 -23.97 18.21
CA LEU A 325 -3.47 -23.34 18.06
C LEU A 325 -3.37 -21.87 17.59
N PRO A 326 -2.59 -20.96 18.24
CA PRO A 326 -2.45 -19.59 17.74
C PRO A 326 -1.75 -19.52 16.38
N ILE A 327 -0.85 -20.44 16.05
CA ILE A 327 -0.20 -20.53 14.72
C ILE A 327 -1.26 -20.89 13.66
N GLY A 328 -2.01 -21.97 13.90
CA GLY A 328 -3.07 -22.41 12.98
C GLY A 328 -4.16 -21.35 12.79
N PHE A 329 -4.58 -20.71 13.90
CA PHE A 329 -5.53 -19.59 13.83
C PHE A 329 -4.99 -18.41 13.03
N SER A 330 -3.71 -18.05 13.22
CA SER A 330 -3.08 -16.97 12.45
C SER A 330 -3.07 -17.27 10.96
N VAL A 331 -2.71 -18.49 10.56
CA VAL A 331 -2.77 -18.95 9.17
C VAL A 331 -4.20 -18.85 8.64
N TRP A 332 -5.15 -19.47 9.32
CA TRP A 332 -6.56 -19.44 8.92
C TRP A 332 -7.09 -18.00 8.79
N SER A 333 -6.83 -17.14 9.76
CA SER A 333 -7.25 -15.74 9.76
C SER A 333 -6.75 -14.99 8.54
N GLN A 334 -5.44 -15.11 8.23
CA GLN A 334 -4.84 -14.44 7.07
C GLN A 334 -5.46 -14.93 5.76
N LEU A 335 -5.71 -16.25 5.62
CA LEU A 335 -6.34 -16.83 4.45
C LEU A 335 -7.80 -16.35 4.28
N GLN A 336 -8.55 -16.21 5.38
CA GLN A 336 -9.92 -15.68 5.35
C GLN A 336 -9.94 -14.19 4.95
N LEU A 337 -9.06 -13.38 5.53
CA LEU A 337 -8.94 -11.95 5.19
C LEU A 337 -8.51 -11.77 3.73
N GLN A 338 -7.56 -12.57 3.24
CA GLN A 338 -7.16 -12.59 1.84
C GLN A 338 -8.35 -12.84 0.92
N ARG A 339 -9.16 -13.86 1.21
CA ARG A 339 -10.36 -14.19 0.43
C ARG A 339 -11.41 -13.08 0.49
N ALA A 340 -11.66 -12.53 1.68
CA ALA A 340 -12.62 -11.44 1.87
C ALA A 340 -12.20 -10.14 1.16
N TYR A 341 -10.91 -10.01 0.84
CA TYR A 341 -10.35 -8.89 0.07
C TYR A 341 -10.07 -9.26 -1.40
N HIS A 342 -10.75 -10.29 -1.93
CA HIS A 342 -10.66 -10.75 -3.32
C HIS A 342 -9.27 -11.24 -3.75
N GLY A 343 -8.42 -11.61 -2.80
CA GLY A 343 -7.08 -12.14 -3.08
C GLY A 343 -7.10 -13.59 -3.59
N PRO A 344 -5.99 -14.03 -4.21
CA PRO A 344 -5.86 -15.37 -4.77
C PRO A 344 -5.91 -16.46 -3.69
N ARG A 345 -6.31 -17.66 -4.10
CA ARG A 345 -6.22 -18.83 -3.23
C ARG A 345 -4.75 -19.21 -3.02
N VAL A 346 -4.40 -19.47 -1.77
CA VAL A 346 -3.06 -19.93 -1.41
C VAL A 346 -3.02 -21.47 -1.50
N ALA A 347 -2.11 -22.01 -2.29
CA ALA A 347 -1.93 -23.45 -2.39
C ALA A 347 -1.36 -24.02 -1.07
N PRO A 348 -1.73 -25.26 -0.66
CA PRO A 348 -1.29 -25.84 0.62
C PRO A 348 0.24 -25.86 0.81
N ARG A 349 1.01 -26.07 -0.26
CA ARG A 349 2.48 -26.02 -0.25
C ARG A 349 3.06 -24.66 0.23
N HIS A 350 2.25 -23.60 0.25
CA HIS A 350 2.65 -22.27 0.67
C HIS A 350 2.07 -21.85 2.03
N PHE A 351 1.38 -22.73 2.77
CA PHE A 351 0.80 -22.42 4.08
C PHE A 351 1.84 -22.08 5.15
N TRP A 352 3.10 -22.43 4.91
CA TRP A 352 4.20 -22.00 5.76
C TRP A 352 4.41 -20.47 5.71
N VAL A 353 4.08 -19.81 4.60
CA VAL A 353 4.24 -18.34 4.45
C VAL A 353 3.41 -17.58 5.48
N PRO A 354 2.07 -17.73 5.56
CA PRO A 354 1.29 -17.08 6.61
C PRO A 354 1.63 -17.55 8.03
N ALA A 355 2.21 -18.74 8.21
CA ALA A 355 2.64 -19.24 9.51
C ALA A 355 3.88 -18.49 10.04
N VAL A 356 4.83 -18.14 9.16
CA VAL A 356 6.10 -17.49 9.55
C VAL A 356 6.09 -15.97 9.36
N MET A 357 5.23 -15.44 8.50
CA MET A 357 5.19 -14.02 8.17
C MET A 357 5.05 -13.10 9.40
N PRO A 358 4.24 -13.44 10.45
CA PRO A 358 4.20 -12.64 11.68
C PRO A 358 5.55 -12.53 12.39
N LEU A 359 6.41 -13.54 12.30
CA LEU A 359 7.73 -13.53 12.94
C LEU A 359 8.67 -12.49 12.31
N LEU A 360 8.45 -12.15 11.03
CA LEU A 360 9.31 -11.22 10.31
C LEU A 360 9.18 -9.78 10.84
N VAL A 361 8.06 -9.41 11.48
CA VAL A 361 7.80 -8.03 11.95
C VAL A 361 8.91 -7.53 12.87
N ALA A 362 9.20 -8.28 13.93
CA ALA A 362 10.23 -7.89 14.90
C ALA A 362 11.64 -7.87 14.28
N GLY A 363 11.96 -8.85 13.42
CA GLY A 363 13.24 -8.91 12.72
C GLY A 363 13.43 -7.72 11.77
N VAL A 364 12.38 -7.34 11.05
CA VAL A 364 12.41 -6.18 10.15
C VAL A 364 12.53 -4.87 10.92
N ALA A 365 11.75 -4.69 11.99
CA ALA A 365 11.84 -3.50 12.83
C ALA A 365 13.24 -3.34 13.43
N LEU A 366 13.86 -4.44 13.90
CA LEU A 366 15.25 -4.42 14.38
C LEU A 366 16.22 -4.09 13.24
N SER A 367 16.07 -4.71 12.07
CA SER A 367 16.93 -4.44 10.89
C SER A 367 16.84 -2.97 10.45
N GLY A 368 15.68 -2.35 10.56
CA GLY A 368 15.47 -0.93 10.25
C GLY A 368 16.22 0.02 11.20
N ARG A 369 16.44 -0.41 12.46
CA ARG A 369 17.28 0.34 13.40
C ARG A 369 18.76 0.20 13.11
N LEU A 370 19.20 -0.95 12.58
CA LEU A 370 20.60 -1.24 12.24
C LEU A 370 20.98 -0.69 10.87
N SER A 371 20.08 -0.71 9.91
CA SER A 371 20.33 -0.19 8.55
C SER A 371 19.14 0.64 8.08
N ARG A 372 19.37 1.93 7.90
CA ARG A 372 18.39 2.90 7.41
C ARG A 372 18.49 3.13 5.91
N GLN A 373 19.10 2.18 5.18
CA GLN A 373 19.16 2.21 3.73
C GLN A 373 17.96 1.48 3.13
N VAL A 374 17.34 2.10 2.16
CA VAL A 374 16.22 1.54 1.41
C VAL A 374 16.52 1.66 -0.07
N ASP A 375 16.55 0.53 -0.76
CA ASP A 375 16.59 0.48 -2.21
C ASP A 375 15.16 0.57 -2.76
N TRP A 376 14.92 1.54 -3.63
CA TRP A 376 13.64 1.71 -4.29
C TRP A 376 13.81 2.17 -5.74
N ARG A 377 13.33 1.33 -6.66
CA ARG A 377 13.41 1.60 -8.12
C ARG A 377 14.83 1.91 -8.59
N GLY A 378 15.83 1.14 -8.08
CA GLY A 378 17.24 1.29 -8.44
C GLY A 378 17.94 2.52 -7.85
N ARG A 379 17.28 3.24 -6.94
CA ARG A 379 17.90 4.31 -6.13
C ARG A 379 18.03 3.86 -4.69
N ASN A 380 19.18 4.17 -4.09
CA ASN A 380 19.45 3.88 -2.68
C ASN A 380 19.21 5.14 -1.86
N TYR A 381 18.26 5.05 -0.93
CA TYR A 381 17.91 6.16 -0.03
C TYR A 381 18.39 5.86 1.38
N ARG A 382 19.04 6.84 2.00
CA ARG A 382 19.38 6.80 3.43
C ARG A 382 18.31 7.58 4.20
N LEU A 383 17.71 6.93 5.20
CA LEU A 383 16.64 7.52 5.99
C LEU A 383 17.13 7.88 7.39
N ASP A 384 16.62 8.97 7.96
CA ASP A 384 16.76 9.30 9.37
C ASP A 384 15.78 8.48 10.25
N ALA A 385 15.75 8.75 11.56
CA ALA A 385 14.85 8.07 12.50
C ALA A 385 13.35 8.34 12.24
N LYS A 386 13.03 9.38 11.46
CA LYS A 386 11.66 9.81 11.13
C LYS A 386 11.30 9.50 9.68
N ALA A 387 12.04 8.61 9.02
CA ALA A 387 11.95 8.27 7.59
C ALA A 387 12.07 9.49 6.65
N ARG A 388 12.83 10.50 7.03
CA ARG A 388 13.21 11.59 6.15
C ARG A 388 14.45 11.22 5.37
N LEU A 389 14.58 11.78 4.17
CA LEU A 389 15.79 11.63 3.35
C LEU A 389 16.94 12.33 4.05
N GLY A 390 18.03 11.60 4.31
CA GLY A 390 19.27 12.17 4.88
C GLY A 390 20.12 12.82 3.80
N ASP A 391 20.98 13.78 4.19
CA ASP A 391 21.80 14.62 3.32
C ASP A 391 22.80 13.88 2.38
N ALA A 392 22.87 12.56 2.47
CA ALA A 392 23.77 11.73 1.64
C ALA A 392 23.00 10.69 0.81
N SER A 393 21.74 10.95 0.44
CA SER A 393 20.84 9.92 -0.10
C SER A 393 20.97 9.63 -1.60
N LEU A 394 21.95 10.19 -2.30
CA LEU A 394 22.18 9.95 -3.72
C LEU A 394 23.59 9.40 -4.03
N ALA A 395 24.02 8.37 -3.30
CA ALA A 395 25.12 7.55 -3.80
C ALA A 395 24.61 6.74 -5.00
N ARG A 396 24.98 7.19 -6.19
CA ARG A 396 24.76 6.45 -7.45
C ARG A 396 25.34 5.05 -7.30
N ILE A 397 24.53 4.03 -7.44
CA ILE A 397 25.04 2.71 -7.78
C ILE A 397 25.40 2.79 -9.27
N SER A 398 26.68 3.04 -9.55
CA SER A 398 27.26 2.75 -10.85
C SER A 398 27.38 1.23 -10.97
N ARG A 399 26.68 0.67 -11.94
CA ARG A 399 26.76 -0.67 -12.56
C ARG A 399 25.68 -1.64 -12.16
#